data_9278e2d2541510acaff15a52b450380e
#
_entry.id   9278e2d2541510acaff15a52b450380e
#
_cell.length_a   1.000
_cell.length_b   1.000
_cell.length_c   1.000
_cell.angle_alpha   90.00
_cell.angle_beta   90.00
_cell.angle_gamma   90.00
#
_symmetry.space_group_name_H-M   'P 1'
#
loop_
_entity.id
_entity.type
_entity.pdbx_description
1 polymer ?
#
loop_
_entity_poly.entity_id
_entity_poly.type
_entity_poly.pdbx_seq_one_letter_code
_entity_poly.pdbx_strand_id
1 'polypeptide(L)'
;EGENMQGMVNDVKLTTPYIIGNNGIYIGYTVTITDASEGTTKFPIVNYSGPEPNSFFIRTSKTATEWTNLAEEGFGQLALQVLIEGDFAHNSVSPSSLQNLVVVKNTTGKSKLVLFNAGTEGINSIDYTITTNGIPNAEQHLVINSPVRTMGAQCTISLPLAADANTGIAEKTITITKVNGKTNESENKSTTCKLTTVNKQVKRGVVIEENTGTGCGWCPRGWAGMKKLRDKFADSFVGIAIHQYNETDVMYCRNYAKLNFGGAPTCKIDRNDVMDPFYGSDEDICVDFKEALARIATVSVSVTGELNADKTEVTATATIEPLVNGTY
;
A
#
# COMPACT_ATOMS: atom_id res chain seq x y z
N GLU A 1 20.59 26.25 -22.35
CA GLU A 1 19.38 25.87 -23.09
C GLU A 1 19.77 24.74 -24.03
N GLY A 2 19.47 23.50 -23.66
CA GLY A 2 19.70 22.30 -24.50
C GLY A 2 18.44 21.96 -25.27
N GLU A 3 18.59 21.46 -26.48
CA GLU A 3 17.50 20.90 -27.24
C GLU A 3 17.00 19.62 -26.52
N ASN A 4 15.73 19.61 -26.10
CA ASN A 4 15.09 18.44 -25.51
C ASN A 4 14.90 17.37 -26.58
N MET A 5 15.68 16.32 -26.52
CA MET A 5 15.47 15.13 -27.34
C MET A 5 14.46 14.20 -26.64
N GLN A 6 13.32 13.97 -27.30
CA GLN A 6 12.26 13.12 -26.77
C GLN A 6 12.78 11.67 -26.59
N GLY A 7 12.63 11.13 -25.37
CA GLY A 7 13.05 9.76 -25.04
C GLY A 7 14.51 9.60 -24.64
N MET A 8 15.26 10.67 -24.43
CA MET A 8 16.66 10.64 -23.96
C MET A 8 16.80 11.32 -22.59
N VAL A 9 17.80 10.88 -21.83
CA VAL A 9 18.20 11.56 -20.60
C VAL A 9 18.90 12.87 -20.97
N ASN A 10 18.43 13.98 -20.39
CA ASN A 10 19.04 15.30 -20.59
C ASN A 10 19.85 15.63 -19.35
N ASP A 11 21.17 15.61 -19.44
CA ASP A 11 22.06 15.98 -18.35
C ASP A 11 22.28 17.48 -18.32
N VAL A 12 21.90 18.12 -17.21
CA VAL A 12 22.11 19.52 -16.97
C VAL A 12 23.06 19.70 -15.79
N LYS A 13 24.29 20.13 -16.07
CA LYS A 13 25.26 20.47 -15.02
C LYS A 13 25.02 21.88 -14.52
N LEU A 14 24.86 22.03 -13.20
CA LEU A 14 24.79 23.35 -12.59
C LEU A 14 26.13 24.08 -12.76
N THR A 15 26.10 25.32 -13.25
CA THR A 15 27.31 26.17 -13.40
C THR A 15 27.90 26.56 -12.06
N THR A 16 27.07 26.64 -11.02
CA THR A 16 27.47 26.87 -9.65
C THR A 16 26.89 25.75 -8.78
N PRO A 17 27.73 24.97 -8.08
CA PRO A 17 27.25 23.98 -7.16
C PRO A 17 26.38 24.60 -6.05
N TYR A 18 25.30 23.92 -5.69
CA TYR A 18 24.48 24.32 -4.56
C TYR A 18 24.80 23.41 -3.36
N ILE A 19 25.13 24.04 -2.23
CA ILE A 19 25.40 23.30 -0.99
C ILE A 19 24.07 23.04 -0.30
N ILE A 20 23.71 21.76 -0.18
CA ILE A 20 22.48 21.32 0.49
C ILE A 20 22.67 21.45 2.00
N GLY A 21 21.82 22.26 2.65
CA GLY A 21 21.77 22.38 4.11
C GLY A 21 20.80 21.38 4.73
N ASN A 22 20.55 21.51 6.05
CA ASN A 22 19.71 20.61 6.83
C ASN A 22 18.22 20.65 6.47
N ASN A 23 17.77 21.63 5.70
CA ASN A 23 16.35 21.80 5.34
C ASN A 23 15.94 21.03 4.07
N GLY A 24 16.85 20.27 3.49
CA GLY A 24 16.62 19.63 2.19
C GLY A 24 16.62 20.62 1.02
N ILE A 25 16.22 20.15 -0.16
CA ILE A 25 16.18 20.95 -1.38
C ILE A 25 15.03 20.46 -2.28
N TYR A 26 14.33 21.40 -2.90
CA TYR A 26 13.45 21.13 -4.03
C TYR A 26 14.16 21.56 -5.31
N ILE A 27 14.18 20.66 -6.29
CA ILE A 27 14.81 20.90 -7.58
C ILE A 27 13.72 20.85 -8.65
N GLY A 28 13.76 21.79 -9.56
CA GLY A 28 12.80 21.88 -10.62
C GLY A 28 13.31 22.64 -11.82
N TYR A 29 12.48 22.76 -12.84
CA TYR A 29 12.77 23.52 -14.04
C TYR A 29 11.54 24.33 -14.47
N THR A 30 11.77 25.35 -15.28
CA THR A 30 10.71 26.16 -15.86
C THR A 30 10.52 25.78 -17.32
N VAL A 31 9.28 25.49 -17.70
CA VAL A 31 8.88 25.31 -19.10
C VAL A 31 8.19 26.58 -19.58
N THR A 32 8.68 27.17 -20.66
CA THR A 32 7.99 28.26 -21.33
C THR A 32 7.17 27.68 -22.49
N ILE A 33 5.85 27.82 -22.41
CA ILE A 33 4.93 27.44 -23.48
C ILE A 33 4.74 28.65 -24.38
N THR A 34 5.29 28.59 -25.61
CA THR A 34 5.29 29.74 -26.53
C THR A 34 4.09 29.78 -27.46
N ASP A 35 3.42 28.66 -27.69
CA ASP A 35 2.22 28.60 -28.53
C ASP A 35 1.29 27.47 -28.09
N ALA A 36 0.08 27.83 -27.68
CA ALA A 36 -0.98 26.90 -27.32
C ALA A 36 -1.82 26.43 -28.53
N SER A 37 -1.62 27.04 -29.71
CA SER A 37 -2.49 26.83 -30.88
C SER A 37 -2.08 25.60 -31.74
N GLU A 38 -0.87 25.06 -31.58
CA GLU A 38 -0.38 23.96 -32.40
C GLU A 38 -0.58 22.56 -31.80
N GLY A 39 -1.35 22.41 -30.73
CA GLY A 39 -1.73 21.08 -30.18
C GLY A 39 -0.58 20.25 -29.58
N THR A 40 0.63 20.77 -29.54
CA THR A 40 1.77 20.15 -28.86
C THR A 40 1.99 20.75 -27.50
N THR A 41 1.26 20.27 -26.52
CA THR A 41 1.44 20.67 -25.14
C THR A 41 2.73 20.04 -24.59
N LYS A 42 3.71 20.87 -24.25
CA LYS A 42 4.94 20.42 -23.61
C LYS A 42 4.69 20.36 -22.11
N PHE A 43 4.40 19.19 -21.58
CA PHE A 43 4.26 18.98 -20.14
C PHE A 43 5.54 18.43 -19.54
N PRO A 44 5.75 18.63 -18.22
CA PRO A 44 6.78 17.90 -17.49
C PRO A 44 6.58 16.39 -17.67
N ILE A 45 7.68 15.67 -17.85
CA ILE A 45 7.64 14.22 -17.92
C ILE A 45 7.42 13.68 -16.51
N VAL A 46 6.35 12.89 -16.36
CA VAL A 46 5.97 12.28 -15.10
C VAL A 46 6.38 10.81 -15.13
N ASN A 47 6.96 10.33 -14.05
CA ASN A 47 7.20 8.91 -13.85
C ASN A 47 5.89 8.25 -13.40
N TYR A 48 5.59 7.06 -13.93
CA TYR A 48 4.38 6.28 -13.59
C TYR A 48 4.46 5.53 -12.24
N SER A 49 5.51 5.71 -11.46
CA SER A 49 5.48 5.33 -10.04
C SER A 49 4.38 6.15 -9.35
N GLY A 50 3.57 5.52 -8.51
CA GLY A 50 2.44 6.18 -7.84
C GLY A 50 2.82 7.49 -7.14
N PRO A 51 1.84 8.31 -6.73
CA PRO A 51 2.10 9.58 -6.07
C PRO A 51 2.83 9.37 -4.74
N GLU A 52 3.91 10.11 -4.54
CA GLU A 52 4.62 10.17 -3.27
C GLU A 52 4.31 11.51 -2.59
N PRO A 53 3.96 11.54 -1.31
CA PRO A 53 3.61 12.77 -0.61
C PRO A 53 4.71 13.84 -0.77
N ASN A 54 4.29 15.07 -1.10
CA ASN A 54 5.18 16.23 -1.24
C ASN A 54 6.33 16.06 -2.27
N SER A 55 6.14 15.25 -3.28
CA SER A 55 7.16 14.96 -4.30
C SER A 55 7.01 15.76 -5.59
N PHE A 56 5.84 16.34 -5.85
CA PHE A 56 5.58 17.03 -7.10
C PHE A 56 4.79 18.32 -6.89
N PHE A 57 5.46 19.45 -7.09
CA PHE A 57 4.84 20.78 -7.01
C PHE A 57 4.91 21.50 -8.35
N ILE A 58 3.85 22.18 -8.72
CA ILE A 58 3.77 23.02 -9.91
C ILE A 58 3.36 24.44 -9.55
N ARG A 59 3.90 25.40 -10.30
CA ARG A 59 3.48 26.78 -10.29
C ARG A 59 3.20 27.21 -11.72
N THR A 60 1.99 27.68 -11.99
CA THR A 60 1.48 27.92 -13.35
C THR A 60 2.00 29.20 -14.01
N SER A 61 2.62 30.08 -13.25
CA SER A 61 3.26 31.29 -13.80
C SER A 61 4.43 31.75 -12.93
N LYS A 62 5.33 32.55 -13.51
CA LYS A 62 6.46 33.15 -12.75
C LYS A 62 5.98 34.13 -11.67
N THR A 63 4.78 34.69 -11.82
CA THR A 63 4.19 35.64 -10.89
C THR A 63 3.27 35.00 -9.85
N ALA A 64 2.92 33.73 -10.02
CA ALA A 64 2.14 33.01 -9.02
C ALA A 64 2.99 32.85 -7.73
N THR A 65 2.37 33.12 -6.59
CA THR A 65 3.02 33.03 -5.27
C THR A 65 2.87 31.64 -4.64
N GLU A 66 1.88 30.88 -5.09
CA GLU A 66 1.53 29.58 -4.51
C GLU A 66 1.96 28.43 -5.40
N TRP A 67 2.32 27.33 -4.77
CA TRP A 67 2.63 26.07 -5.40
C TRP A 67 1.49 25.08 -5.17
N THR A 68 1.08 24.39 -6.22
CA THR A 68 0.09 23.30 -6.14
C THR A 68 0.83 21.98 -5.99
N ASN A 69 0.45 21.19 -4.99
CA ASN A 69 0.98 19.84 -4.78
C ASN A 69 0.21 18.84 -5.65
N LEU A 70 0.76 18.48 -6.79
CA LEU A 70 0.12 17.55 -7.73
C LEU A 70 0.13 16.10 -7.23
N ALA A 71 0.96 15.75 -6.25
CA ALA A 71 0.92 14.43 -5.65
C ALA A 71 -0.39 14.20 -4.88
N GLU A 72 -1.00 15.24 -4.30
CA GLU A 72 -2.33 15.18 -3.66
C GLU A 72 -3.46 15.01 -4.67
N GLU A 73 -3.25 15.42 -5.91
CA GLU A 73 -4.17 15.25 -7.03
C GLU A 73 -3.99 13.89 -7.75
N GLY A 74 -3.12 13.01 -7.22
CA GLY A 74 -2.87 11.68 -7.76
C GLY A 74 -1.86 11.60 -8.91
N PHE A 75 -1.13 12.70 -9.19
CA PHE A 75 -0.06 12.67 -10.20
C PHE A 75 1.19 11.98 -9.65
N GLY A 76 1.87 11.21 -10.51
CA GLY A 76 3.14 10.58 -10.18
C GLY A 76 4.29 11.60 -10.04
N GLN A 77 5.46 11.09 -9.72
CA GLN A 77 6.66 11.90 -9.52
C GLN A 77 7.18 12.49 -10.84
N LEU A 78 7.86 13.64 -10.78
CA LEU A 78 8.64 14.15 -11.92
C LEU A 78 9.73 13.16 -12.31
N ALA A 79 9.92 12.93 -13.61
CA ALA A 79 11.05 12.18 -14.14
C ALA A 79 12.33 13.05 -14.10
N LEU A 80 12.77 13.37 -12.90
CA LEU A 80 13.94 14.17 -12.62
C LEU A 80 14.88 13.41 -11.70
N GLN A 81 16.13 13.24 -12.12
CA GLN A 81 17.18 12.68 -11.30
C GLN A 81 18.16 13.79 -10.90
N VAL A 82 18.66 13.73 -9.69
CA VAL A 82 19.62 14.67 -9.16
C VAL A 82 20.87 13.92 -8.75
N LEU A 83 22.01 14.33 -9.28
CA LEU A 83 23.31 13.86 -8.81
C LEU A 83 23.79 14.76 -7.67
N ILE A 84 24.03 14.16 -6.52
CA ILE A 84 24.57 14.84 -5.33
C ILE A 84 25.97 14.30 -5.09
N GLU A 85 26.93 15.19 -4.93
CA GLU A 85 28.32 14.86 -4.61
C GLU A 85 28.64 15.29 -3.18
N GLY A 86 29.37 14.46 -2.44
CA GLY A 86 29.77 14.75 -1.05
C GLY A 86 30.28 13.52 -0.31
N ASP A 87 30.60 13.71 0.95
CA ASP A 87 30.95 12.61 1.86
C ASP A 87 29.65 12.00 2.42
N PHE A 88 29.32 10.81 1.95
CA PHE A 88 28.14 10.10 2.40
C PHE A 88 28.50 9.03 3.44
N ALA A 89 27.58 8.78 4.37
CA ALA A 89 27.67 7.68 5.28
C ALA A 89 27.87 6.35 4.51
N HIS A 90 28.66 5.44 5.04
CA HIS A 90 28.89 4.15 4.40
C HIS A 90 27.78 3.14 4.74
N ASN A 91 27.48 2.98 6.02
CA ASN A 91 26.50 2.00 6.51
C ASN A 91 25.28 2.73 7.08
N SER A 92 24.42 3.26 6.21
CA SER A 92 23.29 4.08 6.61
C SER A 92 22.00 3.51 6.04
N VAL A 93 21.08 3.09 6.92
CA VAL A 93 19.78 2.52 6.55
C VAL A 93 18.67 3.19 7.34
N SER A 94 17.69 3.69 6.62
CA SER A 94 16.46 4.25 7.21
C SER A 94 15.29 3.30 6.97
N PRO A 95 14.56 2.84 8.00
CA PRO A 95 13.29 2.18 7.81
C PRO A 95 12.23 3.20 7.40
N SER A 96 11.58 3.01 6.25
CA SER A 96 10.56 3.93 5.75
C SER A 96 9.14 3.53 6.14
N SER A 97 8.84 2.24 6.20
CA SER A 97 7.53 1.75 6.66
C SER A 97 7.61 0.34 7.22
N LEU A 98 6.71 0.03 8.14
CA LEU A 98 6.53 -1.31 8.70
C LEU A 98 5.04 -1.65 8.71
N GLN A 99 4.67 -2.74 8.07
CA GLN A 99 3.27 -3.15 7.95
C GLN A 99 2.72 -3.61 9.31
N ASN A 100 1.50 -3.16 9.64
CA ASN A 100 0.76 -3.70 10.79
C ASN A 100 0.53 -5.21 10.62
N LEU A 101 0.56 -5.95 11.71
CA LEU A 101 0.49 -7.40 11.70
C LEU A 101 -0.51 -7.93 12.72
N VAL A 102 -1.27 -8.94 12.33
CA VAL A 102 -2.08 -9.74 13.25
C VAL A 102 -1.44 -11.11 13.37
N VAL A 103 -1.26 -11.60 14.59
CA VAL A 103 -0.66 -12.90 14.88
C VAL A 103 -1.48 -13.69 15.90
N VAL A 104 -1.44 -14.99 15.82
CA VAL A 104 -2.06 -15.86 16.84
C VAL A 104 -1.09 -15.99 18.03
N LYS A 105 -1.62 -15.97 19.24
CA LYS A 105 -0.84 -16.16 20.48
C LYS A 105 0.07 -17.39 20.35
N ASN A 106 1.30 -17.26 20.87
CA ASN A 106 2.36 -18.28 20.80
C ASN A 106 2.87 -18.60 19.37
N THR A 107 2.62 -17.73 18.40
CA THR A 107 3.18 -17.85 17.05
C THR A 107 4.05 -16.65 16.68
N THR A 108 4.76 -16.75 15.57
CA THR A 108 5.53 -15.65 14.98
C THR A 108 5.01 -15.40 13.57
N GLY A 109 4.65 -14.17 13.29
CA GLY A 109 4.28 -13.72 11.96
C GLY A 109 5.43 -13.01 11.26
N LYS A 110 5.18 -12.56 10.03
CA LYS A 110 6.16 -11.81 9.22
C LYS A 110 5.53 -10.50 8.79
N SER A 111 6.14 -9.39 9.18
CA SER A 111 5.74 -8.05 8.75
C SER A 111 6.64 -7.57 7.61
N LYS A 112 6.08 -6.84 6.66
CA LYS A 112 6.85 -6.23 5.57
C LYS A 112 7.50 -4.95 6.10
N LEU A 113 8.82 -4.91 6.14
CA LEU A 113 9.63 -3.74 6.47
C LEU A 113 10.27 -3.20 5.20
N VAL A 114 10.02 -1.94 4.89
CA VAL A 114 10.67 -1.25 3.78
C VAL A 114 11.89 -0.50 4.31
N LEU A 115 13.03 -0.78 3.72
CA LEU A 115 14.32 -0.16 4.03
C LEU A 115 14.76 0.72 2.88
N PHE A 116 15.27 1.89 3.21
CA PHE A 116 15.92 2.82 2.29
C PHE A 116 17.42 2.82 2.56
N ASN A 117 18.22 2.54 1.52
CA ASN A 117 19.66 2.61 1.61
C ASN A 117 20.14 4.07 1.47
N ALA A 118 20.46 4.70 2.57
CA ALA A 118 21.04 6.06 2.61
C ALA A 118 22.58 6.05 2.61
N GLY A 119 23.21 4.87 2.61
CA GLY A 119 24.65 4.68 2.62
C GLY A 119 25.23 4.31 1.26
N THR A 120 26.54 4.45 1.12
CA THR A 120 27.28 4.06 -0.10
C THR A 120 27.48 2.55 -0.19
N GLU A 121 27.43 1.83 0.93
CA GLU A 121 27.53 0.38 0.98
C GLU A 121 26.18 -0.29 0.77
N GLY A 122 26.18 -1.46 0.13
CA GLY A 122 24.96 -2.26 -0.02
C GLY A 122 24.51 -2.88 1.30
N ILE A 123 23.22 -3.12 1.44
CA ILE A 123 22.65 -3.71 2.66
C ILE A 123 22.62 -5.24 2.50
N ASN A 124 23.48 -5.95 3.23
CA ASN A 124 23.54 -7.43 3.25
C ASN A 124 22.91 -8.00 4.53
N SER A 125 22.99 -7.26 5.63
CA SER A 125 22.40 -7.64 6.91
C SER A 125 22.08 -6.41 7.75
N ILE A 126 21.15 -6.59 8.68
CA ILE A 126 20.83 -5.60 9.71
C ILE A 126 20.83 -6.25 11.09
N ASP A 127 21.28 -5.51 12.11
CA ASP A 127 20.97 -5.82 13.50
C ASP A 127 19.91 -4.81 13.97
N TYR A 128 18.96 -5.29 14.77
CA TYR A 128 17.83 -4.48 15.19
C TYR A 128 17.31 -4.90 16.56
N THR A 129 16.64 -3.96 17.23
CA THR A 129 15.87 -4.21 18.45
C THR A 129 14.38 -3.97 18.19
N ILE A 130 13.53 -4.66 18.93
CA ILE A 130 12.10 -4.45 18.96
C ILE A 130 11.75 -3.90 20.35
N THR A 131 11.19 -2.70 20.40
CA THR A 131 10.74 -2.07 21.64
C THR A 131 9.23 -2.23 21.77
N THR A 132 8.77 -2.71 22.92
CA THR A 132 7.35 -2.80 23.28
C THR A 132 7.15 -2.04 24.56
N ASN A 133 6.22 -1.06 24.58
CA ASN A 133 5.94 -0.23 25.76
C ASN A 133 7.21 0.38 26.36
N GLY A 134 8.12 0.85 25.53
CA GLY A 134 9.37 1.50 25.96
C GLY A 134 10.51 0.54 26.35
N ILE A 135 10.29 -0.78 26.37
CA ILE A 135 11.29 -1.79 26.75
C ILE A 135 11.81 -2.48 25.48
N PRO A 136 13.11 -2.31 25.11
CA PRO A 136 13.69 -3.00 24.00
C PRO A 136 14.00 -4.47 24.36
N ASN A 137 13.83 -5.36 23.41
CA ASN A 137 14.33 -6.74 23.52
C ASN A 137 15.84 -6.82 23.25
N ALA A 138 16.40 -8.04 23.31
CA ALA A 138 17.75 -8.28 22.88
C ALA A 138 17.92 -7.99 21.37
N GLU A 139 19.09 -7.48 20.99
CA GLU A 139 19.45 -7.24 19.59
C GLU A 139 19.34 -8.54 18.79
N GLN A 140 18.74 -8.46 17.62
CA GLN A 140 18.53 -9.56 16.68
C GLN A 140 19.29 -9.29 15.39
N HIS A 141 19.69 -10.35 14.70
CA HIS A 141 20.39 -10.29 13.43
C HIS A 141 19.52 -10.85 12.30
N LEU A 142 19.47 -10.14 11.16
CA LEU A 142 18.76 -10.57 9.96
C LEU A 142 19.62 -10.41 8.71
N VAL A 143 19.83 -11.51 8.01
CA VAL A 143 20.51 -11.54 6.71
C VAL A 143 19.48 -11.21 5.61
N ILE A 144 19.85 -10.35 4.67
CA ILE A 144 19.03 -9.93 3.54
C ILE A 144 19.43 -10.77 2.32
N ASN A 145 18.55 -11.68 1.91
CA ASN A 145 18.82 -12.59 0.79
C ASN A 145 18.91 -11.90 -0.58
N SER A 146 18.27 -10.76 -0.73
CA SER A 146 18.34 -9.91 -1.93
C SER A 146 18.96 -8.56 -1.57
N PRO A 147 20.29 -8.45 -1.51
CA PRO A 147 20.97 -7.25 -1.04
C PRO A 147 20.65 -6.05 -1.90
N VAL A 148 20.37 -4.91 -1.26
CA VAL A 148 20.26 -3.61 -1.93
C VAL A 148 21.66 -3.04 -2.10
N ARG A 149 22.10 -2.86 -3.33
CA ARG A 149 23.48 -2.46 -3.63
C ARG A 149 23.64 -0.98 -3.94
N THR A 150 22.55 -0.29 -4.24
CA THR A 150 22.60 1.09 -4.72
C THR A 150 22.12 2.06 -3.64
N MET A 151 22.89 3.09 -3.36
CA MET A 151 22.44 4.22 -2.57
C MET A 151 21.20 4.85 -3.19
N GLY A 152 20.24 5.22 -2.36
CA GLY A 152 18.93 5.73 -2.79
C GLY A 152 17.89 4.65 -3.14
N ALA A 153 18.28 3.37 -3.19
CA ALA A 153 17.35 2.29 -3.48
C ALA A 153 16.58 1.83 -2.23
N GLN A 154 15.40 1.27 -2.47
CA GLN A 154 14.58 0.65 -1.42
C GLN A 154 14.53 -0.86 -1.60
N CYS A 155 14.35 -1.57 -0.48
CA CYS A 155 13.98 -2.98 -0.49
C CYS A 155 12.92 -3.28 0.56
N THR A 156 12.11 -4.28 0.28
CA THR A 156 11.14 -4.81 1.25
C THR A 156 11.65 -6.13 1.78
N ILE A 157 11.75 -6.24 3.09
CA ILE A 157 12.15 -7.46 3.78
C ILE A 157 11.02 -8.00 4.66
N SER A 158 11.07 -9.31 4.94
CA SER A 158 10.15 -9.96 5.87
C SER A 158 10.77 -9.97 7.27
N LEU A 159 10.25 -9.16 8.17
CA LEU A 159 10.68 -9.06 9.56
C LEU A 159 9.85 -10.01 10.43
N PRO A 160 10.46 -10.98 11.16
CA PRO A 160 9.72 -11.83 12.08
C PRO A 160 9.30 -11.04 13.33
N LEU A 161 8.01 -11.11 13.68
CA LEU A 161 7.44 -10.52 14.90
C LEU A 161 6.70 -11.61 15.69
N ALA A 162 7.20 -11.93 16.88
CA ALA A 162 6.54 -12.85 17.78
C ALA A 162 5.30 -12.23 18.41
N ALA A 163 4.26 -13.04 18.61
CA ALA A 163 3.08 -12.65 19.36
C ALA A 163 3.43 -12.22 20.78
N ASP A 164 2.68 -11.27 21.32
CA ASP A 164 2.77 -10.91 22.73
C ASP A 164 2.22 -12.02 23.65
N ALA A 165 2.65 -12.04 24.88
CA ALA A 165 2.20 -13.02 25.87
C ALA A 165 0.68 -12.93 26.13
N ASN A 166 0.11 -11.75 26.02
CA ASN A 166 -1.32 -11.47 26.17
C ASN A 166 -1.95 -11.04 24.85
N THR A 167 -3.21 -11.38 24.67
CA THR A 167 -4.00 -10.87 23.54
C THR A 167 -4.21 -9.35 23.70
N GLY A 168 -4.17 -8.64 22.59
CA GLY A 168 -4.30 -7.19 22.59
C GLY A 168 -3.63 -6.55 21.39
N ILE A 169 -3.60 -5.23 21.39
CA ILE A 169 -2.90 -4.41 20.39
C ILE A 169 -1.74 -3.71 21.09
N ALA A 170 -0.53 -3.90 20.57
CA ALA A 170 0.65 -3.23 21.07
C ALA A 170 1.38 -2.52 19.94
N GLU A 171 1.90 -1.33 20.21
CA GLU A 171 2.83 -0.67 19.30
C GLU A 171 4.22 -1.28 19.46
N LYS A 172 4.83 -1.61 18.32
CA LYS A 172 6.20 -2.12 18.23
C LYS A 172 7.04 -1.09 17.52
N THR A 173 8.12 -0.66 18.15
CA THR A 173 9.14 0.18 17.52
C THR A 173 10.31 -0.69 17.12
N ILE A 174 10.65 -0.70 15.84
CA ILE A 174 11.83 -1.40 15.31
C ILE A 174 12.93 -0.35 15.16
N THR A 175 14.08 -0.60 15.78
CA THR A 175 15.27 0.27 15.66
C THR A 175 16.41 -0.52 15.04
N ILE A 176 16.90 -0.08 13.89
CA ILE A 176 18.05 -0.67 13.20
C ILE A 176 19.31 -0.12 13.82
N THR A 177 20.02 -0.97 14.56
CA THR A 177 21.22 -0.59 15.31
C THR A 177 22.48 -0.70 14.48
N LYS A 178 22.58 -1.74 13.62
CA LYS A 178 23.73 -1.96 12.75
C LYS A 178 23.33 -2.33 11.33
N VAL A 179 24.22 -2.04 10.41
CA VAL A 179 24.18 -2.44 8.99
C VAL A 179 25.48 -3.15 8.69
N ASN A 180 25.42 -4.35 8.13
CA ASN A 180 26.61 -5.18 7.83
C ASN A 180 27.57 -5.35 9.03
N GLY A 181 27.01 -5.44 10.24
CA GLY A 181 27.77 -5.58 11.49
C GLY A 181 28.41 -4.28 12.00
N LYS A 182 28.25 -3.15 11.32
CA LYS A 182 28.75 -1.82 11.73
C LYS A 182 27.57 -0.95 12.22
N THR A 183 27.85 0.01 13.09
CA THR A 183 26.83 0.93 13.59
C THR A 183 26.06 1.60 12.43
N ASN A 184 24.75 1.62 12.53
CA ASN A 184 23.91 2.33 11.56
C ASN A 184 24.14 3.84 11.69
N GLU A 185 24.58 4.47 10.64
CA GLU A 185 24.93 5.91 10.59
C GLU A 185 23.74 6.80 10.27
N SER A 186 22.56 6.21 9.93
CA SER A 186 21.34 6.98 9.66
C SER A 186 20.89 7.74 10.89
N GLU A 187 20.38 8.95 10.72
CA GLU A 187 19.68 9.70 11.78
C GLU A 187 18.28 9.09 12.04
N ASN A 188 17.61 8.64 10.99
CA ASN A 188 16.30 7.97 11.08
C ASN A 188 16.48 6.45 11.14
N LYS A 189 16.55 5.90 12.35
CA LYS A 189 16.85 4.47 12.60
C LYS A 189 15.62 3.63 12.93
N SER A 190 14.46 4.25 13.16
CA SER A 190 13.31 3.59 13.77
C SER A 190 12.03 3.78 12.95
N THR A 191 11.17 2.77 13.01
CA THR A 191 9.81 2.82 12.50
C THR A 191 8.90 2.02 13.41
N THR A 192 7.58 2.25 13.33
CA THR A 192 6.59 1.60 14.19
C THR A 192 5.55 0.83 13.40
N CYS A 193 4.97 -0.18 14.05
CA CYS A 193 3.75 -0.83 13.59
C CYS A 193 2.87 -1.22 14.76
N LYS A 194 1.61 -1.52 14.48
CA LYS A 194 0.70 -2.16 15.43
C LYS A 194 0.78 -3.68 15.26
N LEU A 195 1.13 -4.38 16.33
CA LEU A 195 1.02 -5.82 16.43
C LEU A 195 -0.25 -6.17 17.20
N THR A 196 -1.14 -6.91 16.55
CA THR A 196 -2.36 -7.42 17.18
C THR A 196 -2.19 -8.90 17.47
N THR A 197 -2.24 -9.29 18.74
CA THR A 197 -2.20 -10.69 19.16
C THR A 197 -3.60 -11.19 19.45
N VAL A 198 -4.06 -12.20 18.69
CA VAL A 198 -5.37 -12.85 18.87
C VAL A 198 -5.22 -14.18 19.61
N ASN A 199 -6.28 -14.63 20.26
CA ASN A 199 -6.24 -15.89 21.05
C ASN A 199 -6.26 -17.15 20.19
N LYS A 200 -6.92 -17.12 19.04
CA LYS A 200 -7.06 -18.27 18.13
C LYS A 200 -7.23 -17.81 16.68
N GLN A 201 -6.92 -18.68 15.75
CA GLN A 201 -7.33 -18.50 14.35
C GLN A 201 -8.74 -19.07 14.14
N VAL A 202 -9.56 -18.37 13.39
CA VAL A 202 -10.91 -18.80 13.01
C VAL A 202 -11.00 -18.95 11.49
N LYS A 203 -11.95 -19.72 11.02
CA LYS A 203 -12.26 -19.81 9.59
C LYS A 203 -12.67 -18.42 9.10
N ARG A 204 -12.05 -17.97 8.02
CA ARG A 204 -12.33 -16.66 7.44
C ARG A 204 -13.26 -16.79 6.24
N GLY A 205 -14.28 -15.94 6.18
CA GLY A 205 -14.99 -15.62 4.96
C GLY A 205 -14.39 -14.35 4.33
N VAL A 206 -14.36 -14.29 3.01
CA VAL A 206 -13.91 -13.11 2.27
C VAL A 206 -15.09 -12.56 1.49
N VAL A 207 -15.41 -11.29 1.73
CA VAL A 207 -16.49 -10.59 1.05
C VAL A 207 -15.94 -9.92 -0.20
N ILE A 208 -16.54 -10.23 -1.34
CA ILE A 208 -16.25 -9.56 -2.61
C ILE A 208 -17.51 -8.80 -3.04
N GLU A 209 -17.40 -7.49 -3.13
CA GLU A 209 -18.44 -6.61 -3.61
C GLU A 209 -18.08 -6.16 -5.03
N GLU A 210 -18.90 -6.54 -6.01
CA GLU A 210 -18.71 -6.21 -7.43
C GLU A 210 -19.64 -5.09 -7.84
N ASN A 211 -19.10 -3.98 -8.36
CA ASN A 211 -19.89 -2.97 -9.05
C ASN A 211 -20.28 -3.48 -10.44
N THR A 212 -21.56 -3.59 -10.70
CA THR A 212 -22.13 -4.14 -11.93
C THR A 212 -23.43 -3.43 -12.32
N GLY A 213 -24.07 -3.84 -13.39
CA GLY A 213 -25.39 -3.35 -13.78
C GLY A 213 -25.80 -3.78 -15.18
N THR A 214 -27.11 -3.72 -15.43
CA THR A 214 -27.69 -3.92 -16.76
C THR A 214 -27.20 -2.83 -17.72
N GLY A 215 -26.92 -3.21 -18.98
CA GLY A 215 -26.36 -2.29 -19.97
C GLY A 215 -24.84 -2.08 -19.89
N CYS A 216 -24.16 -2.64 -18.91
CA CYS A 216 -22.71 -2.65 -18.80
C CYS A 216 -22.10 -3.73 -19.70
N GLY A 217 -21.53 -3.36 -20.85
CA GLY A 217 -20.99 -4.32 -21.83
C GLY A 217 -19.81 -5.15 -21.33
N TRP A 218 -19.06 -4.67 -20.34
CA TRP A 218 -17.91 -5.35 -19.76
C TRP A 218 -18.22 -6.17 -18.51
N CYS A 219 -19.38 -5.96 -17.86
CA CYS A 219 -19.73 -6.60 -16.61
C CYS A 219 -19.88 -8.14 -16.64
N PRO A 220 -20.15 -8.79 -17.81
CA PRO A 220 -20.06 -10.26 -17.86
C PRO A 220 -18.71 -10.83 -17.42
N ARG A 221 -17.60 -10.04 -17.55
CA ARG A 221 -16.27 -10.43 -17.07
C ARG A 221 -16.23 -10.53 -15.54
N GLY A 222 -16.80 -9.53 -14.87
CA GLY A 222 -16.88 -9.50 -13.42
C GLY A 222 -17.69 -10.69 -12.89
N TRP A 223 -18.88 -10.92 -13.47
CA TRP A 223 -19.70 -12.07 -13.10
C TRP A 223 -18.98 -13.41 -13.25
N ALA A 224 -18.22 -13.62 -14.34
CA ALA A 224 -17.49 -14.87 -14.51
C ALA A 224 -16.33 -14.99 -13.51
N GLY A 225 -15.68 -13.90 -13.12
CA GLY A 225 -14.70 -13.89 -12.02
C GLY A 225 -15.33 -14.25 -10.69
N MET A 226 -16.47 -13.65 -10.35
CA MET A 226 -17.25 -14.00 -9.16
C MET A 226 -17.66 -15.47 -9.15
N LYS A 227 -18.12 -15.99 -10.29
CA LYS A 227 -18.45 -17.41 -10.44
C LYS A 227 -17.24 -18.31 -10.19
N LYS A 228 -16.08 -17.96 -10.72
CA LYS A 228 -14.84 -18.71 -10.52
C LYS A 228 -14.43 -18.77 -9.05
N LEU A 229 -14.49 -17.63 -8.34
CA LEU A 229 -14.21 -17.58 -6.90
C LEU A 229 -15.18 -18.44 -6.11
N ARG A 230 -16.48 -18.38 -6.42
CA ARG A 230 -17.49 -19.23 -5.81
C ARG A 230 -17.21 -20.72 -6.04
N ASP A 231 -16.88 -21.09 -7.26
CA ASP A 231 -16.66 -22.49 -7.61
C ASP A 231 -15.36 -23.05 -6.96
N LYS A 232 -14.33 -22.21 -6.79
CA LYS A 232 -13.04 -22.61 -6.17
C LYS A 232 -13.02 -22.50 -4.64
N PHE A 233 -13.77 -21.57 -4.07
CA PHE A 233 -13.69 -21.20 -2.64
C PHE A 233 -15.06 -21.14 -1.98
N ALA A 234 -15.98 -22.03 -2.36
CA ALA A 234 -17.38 -22.02 -1.95
C ALA A 234 -17.61 -21.79 -0.44
N ASP A 235 -16.77 -22.40 0.40
CA ASP A 235 -16.85 -22.31 1.87
C ASP A 235 -16.37 -21.01 2.47
N SER A 236 -15.70 -20.15 1.70
CA SER A 236 -15.05 -18.93 2.18
C SER A 236 -15.41 -17.70 1.34
N PHE A 237 -16.08 -17.90 0.20
CA PHE A 237 -16.46 -16.82 -0.71
C PHE A 237 -17.86 -16.30 -0.36
N VAL A 238 -17.94 -14.98 -0.16
CA VAL A 238 -19.18 -14.22 -0.01
C VAL A 238 -19.24 -13.17 -1.10
N GLY A 239 -20.00 -13.44 -2.16
CA GLY A 239 -20.10 -12.52 -3.31
C GLY A 239 -21.35 -11.68 -3.27
N ILE A 240 -21.21 -10.38 -3.51
CA ILE A 240 -22.32 -9.42 -3.58
C ILE A 240 -22.18 -8.66 -4.90
N ALA A 241 -23.20 -8.76 -5.78
CA ALA A 241 -23.31 -7.95 -6.97
C ALA A 241 -24.06 -6.66 -6.64
N ILE A 242 -23.44 -5.52 -6.83
CA ILE A 242 -23.99 -4.20 -6.50
C ILE A 242 -24.35 -3.50 -7.80
N HIS A 243 -25.64 -3.38 -8.08
CA HIS A 243 -26.15 -2.74 -9.27
C HIS A 243 -26.18 -1.22 -9.08
N GLN A 244 -25.04 -0.57 -9.31
CA GLN A 244 -24.89 0.90 -9.24
C GLN A 244 -24.25 1.49 -10.50
N TYR A 245 -24.14 0.72 -11.60
CA TYR A 245 -23.59 1.21 -12.86
C TYR A 245 -24.44 2.32 -13.48
N ASN A 246 -25.76 2.18 -13.47
CA ASN A 246 -26.68 3.23 -13.90
C ASN A 246 -28.01 3.19 -13.12
N GLU A 247 -28.68 4.34 -12.98
CA GLU A 247 -29.91 4.47 -12.18
C GLU A 247 -31.16 3.89 -12.86
N THR A 248 -31.07 3.52 -14.13
CA THR A 248 -32.17 2.90 -14.88
C THR A 248 -32.19 1.39 -14.75
N ASP A 249 -31.20 0.81 -14.09
CA ASP A 249 -31.13 -0.62 -13.78
C ASP A 249 -32.27 -1.00 -12.85
N VAL A 250 -33.05 -2.04 -13.21
CA VAL A 250 -34.18 -2.51 -12.40
C VAL A 250 -33.76 -3.05 -11.02
N MET A 251 -32.49 -3.42 -10.87
CA MET A 251 -31.90 -3.85 -9.61
C MET A 251 -31.04 -2.76 -8.93
N TYR A 252 -31.19 -1.50 -9.40
CA TYR A 252 -30.40 -0.41 -8.85
C TYR A 252 -30.59 -0.24 -7.34
N CYS A 253 -29.52 -0.38 -6.58
CA CYS A 253 -29.55 -0.31 -5.13
C CYS A 253 -29.11 1.08 -4.64
N ARG A 254 -30.05 2.00 -4.54
CA ARG A 254 -29.81 3.41 -4.17
C ARG A 254 -29.25 3.57 -2.76
N ASN A 255 -29.63 2.71 -1.84
CA ASN A 255 -29.29 2.82 -0.41
C ASN A 255 -28.06 1.99 0.00
N TYR A 256 -27.40 1.33 -0.96
CA TYR A 256 -26.16 0.65 -0.66
C TYR A 256 -25.01 1.66 -0.46
N ALA A 257 -24.06 1.32 0.40
CA ALA A 257 -22.93 2.18 0.66
C ALA A 257 -22.21 2.55 -0.65
N LYS A 258 -21.89 3.85 -0.83
CA LYS A 258 -21.07 4.30 -1.95
C LYS A 258 -19.63 3.87 -1.71
N LEU A 259 -19.21 2.82 -2.36
CA LEU A 259 -17.87 2.24 -2.16
C LEU A 259 -16.80 2.82 -3.06
N ASN A 260 -17.12 3.80 -3.91
CA ASN A 260 -16.19 4.45 -4.81
C ASN A 260 -15.36 3.45 -5.65
N PHE A 261 -16.03 2.74 -6.54
CA PHE A 261 -15.40 1.69 -7.36
C PHE A 261 -14.56 2.22 -8.53
N GLY A 262 -14.72 3.48 -8.92
CA GLY A 262 -14.05 4.08 -10.09
C GLY A 262 -14.58 3.64 -11.45
N GLY A 263 -15.36 2.54 -11.54
CA GLY A 263 -15.92 2.03 -12.79
C GLY A 263 -16.63 0.70 -12.62
N ALA A 264 -17.09 0.11 -13.74
CA ALA A 264 -17.70 -1.22 -13.77
C ALA A 264 -17.21 -2.03 -14.99
N PRO A 265 -16.86 -3.34 -14.83
CA PRO A 265 -16.87 -4.07 -13.56
C PRO A 265 -15.63 -3.74 -12.71
N THR A 266 -15.80 -3.60 -11.42
CA THR A 266 -14.72 -3.45 -10.43
C THR A 266 -15.13 -4.14 -9.15
N CYS A 267 -14.23 -4.83 -8.49
CA CYS A 267 -14.51 -5.51 -7.23
C CYS A 267 -13.74 -4.87 -6.07
N LYS A 268 -14.32 -4.94 -4.87
CA LYS A 268 -13.62 -4.67 -3.61
C LYS A 268 -13.60 -5.91 -2.74
N ILE A 269 -12.43 -6.17 -2.14
CA ILE A 269 -12.22 -7.25 -1.18
C ILE A 269 -12.35 -6.68 0.22
N ASP A 270 -13.30 -7.21 1.02
CA ASP A 270 -13.53 -6.78 2.40
C ASP A 270 -13.62 -5.25 2.56
N ARG A 271 -14.10 -4.54 1.54
CA ARG A 271 -14.21 -3.06 1.42
C ARG A 271 -12.90 -2.28 1.42
N ASN A 272 -11.76 -2.93 1.43
CA ASN A 272 -10.46 -2.27 1.49
C ASN A 272 -9.77 -2.23 0.12
N ASP A 273 -9.42 -3.38 -0.39
CA ASP A 273 -8.61 -3.50 -1.59
C ASP A 273 -9.47 -3.53 -2.86
N VAL A 274 -9.00 -2.88 -3.90
CA VAL A 274 -9.61 -2.97 -5.24
C VAL A 274 -9.04 -4.20 -5.94
N MET A 275 -9.92 -5.02 -6.50
CA MET A 275 -9.57 -6.20 -7.27
C MET A 275 -10.10 -6.06 -8.69
N ASP A 276 -9.26 -6.35 -9.69
CA ASP A 276 -9.73 -6.48 -11.06
C ASP A 276 -10.51 -7.80 -11.20
N PRO A 277 -11.79 -7.77 -11.59
CA PRO A 277 -12.57 -9.00 -11.85
C PRO A 277 -12.12 -9.74 -13.10
N PHE A 278 -11.13 -9.21 -13.84
CA PHE A 278 -10.61 -9.85 -15.03
C PHE A 278 -9.73 -11.05 -14.68
N TYR A 279 -10.01 -12.16 -15.31
CA TYR A 279 -9.36 -13.47 -15.12
C TYR A 279 -8.89 -13.99 -16.48
N GLY A 280 -8.26 -13.15 -17.26
CA GLY A 280 -7.60 -13.54 -18.52
C GLY A 280 -6.50 -14.58 -18.30
N SER A 281 -5.86 -14.58 -17.14
CA SER A 281 -5.10 -15.71 -16.60
C SER A 281 -5.81 -16.28 -15.37
N ASP A 282 -5.70 -17.56 -15.13
CA ASP A 282 -6.36 -18.26 -14.01
C ASP A 282 -5.88 -17.78 -12.63
N GLU A 283 -4.89 -16.90 -12.56
CA GLU A 283 -4.14 -16.63 -11.34
C GLU A 283 -4.58 -15.34 -10.65
N ASP A 284 -4.87 -14.26 -11.38
CA ASP A 284 -4.98 -12.92 -10.78
C ASP A 284 -6.07 -12.80 -9.71
N ILE A 285 -7.33 -13.04 -10.04
CA ILE A 285 -8.42 -12.93 -9.07
C ILE A 285 -8.29 -13.93 -7.91
N CYS A 286 -7.73 -15.12 -8.17
CA CYS A 286 -7.51 -16.12 -7.14
C CYS A 286 -6.34 -15.81 -6.24
N VAL A 287 -5.33 -15.07 -6.71
CA VAL A 287 -4.19 -14.62 -5.90
C VAL A 287 -4.67 -13.63 -4.86
N ASP A 288 -5.33 -12.56 -5.28
CA ASP A 288 -5.86 -11.53 -4.37
C ASP A 288 -6.83 -12.12 -3.34
N PHE A 289 -7.71 -13.06 -3.78
CA PHE A 289 -8.62 -13.73 -2.88
C PHE A 289 -7.88 -14.59 -1.85
N LYS A 290 -6.83 -15.33 -2.24
CA LYS A 290 -6.03 -16.15 -1.33
C LYS A 290 -5.28 -15.28 -0.33
N GLU A 291 -4.74 -14.13 -0.76
CA GLU A 291 -4.10 -13.17 0.13
C GLU A 291 -5.07 -12.64 1.18
N ALA A 292 -6.28 -12.26 0.77
CA ALA A 292 -7.33 -11.86 1.70
C ALA A 292 -7.73 -13.00 2.66
N LEU A 293 -7.87 -14.21 2.14
CA LEU A 293 -8.23 -15.39 2.94
C LEU A 293 -7.15 -15.76 3.98
N ALA A 294 -5.88 -15.49 3.67
CA ALA A 294 -4.76 -15.76 4.57
C ALA A 294 -4.66 -14.76 5.74
N ARG A 295 -5.37 -13.65 5.70
CA ARG A 295 -5.38 -12.65 6.78
C ARG A 295 -5.99 -13.26 8.05
N ILE A 296 -5.39 -12.99 9.19
CA ILE A 296 -5.91 -13.43 10.49
C ILE A 296 -7.00 -12.46 10.93
N ALA A 297 -8.17 -13.02 11.29
CA ALA A 297 -9.30 -12.21 11.76
C ALA A 297 -9.14 -11.81 13.22
N THR A 298 -9.59 -10.60 13.58
CA THR A 298 -9.63 -10.10 14.97
C THR A 298 -10.96 -10.33 15.65
N VAL A 299 -11.96 -10.76 14.88
CA VAL A 299 -13.30 -11.12 15.35
C VAL A 299 -13.77 -12.41 14.70
N SER A 300 -14.55 -13.20 15.40
CA SER A 300 -15.31 -14.33 14.85
C SER A 300 -16.75 -13.88 14.68
N VAL A 301 -17.35 -14.20 13.54
CA VAL A 301 -18.75 -13.88 13.26
C VAL A 301 -19.47 -15.17 12.85
N SER A 302 -20.59 -15.43 13.48
CA SER A 302 -21.52 -16.48 13.05
C SER A 302 -22.90 -15.87 12.83
N VAL A 303 -23.60 -16.35 11.80
CA VAL A 303 -24.93 -15.87 11.46
C VAL A 303 -25.89 -17.08 11.36
N THR A 304 -27.05 -16.97 12.02
CA THR A 304 -28.14 -17.87 11.85
C THR A 304 -29.33 -17.12 11.27
N GLY A 305 -30.13 -17.75 10.42
CA GLY A 305 -31.30 -17.14 9.82
C GLY A 305 -32.49 -18.11 9.81
N GLU A 306 -33.66 -17.59 10.13
CA GLU A 306 -34.92 -18.33 10.11
C GLU A 306 -35.93 -17.60 9.25
N LEU A 307 -36.64 -18.34 8.40
CA LEU A 307 -37.78 -17.84 7.64
C LEU A 307 -39.07 -18.04 8.46
N ASN A 308 -39.93 -17.03 8.45
CA ASN A 308 -41.29 -17.23 8.99
C ASN A 308 -42.07 -18.26 8.18
N ALA A 309 -43.24 -18.73 8.71
CA ALA A 309 -44.04 -19.77 8.09
C ALA A 309 -44.49 -19.42 6.66
N ASP A 310 -44.77 -18.14 6.40
CA ASP A 310 -45.25 -17.65 5.11
C ASP A 310 -44.10 -17.35 4.12
N LYS A 311 -42.85 -17.51 4.55
CA LYS A 311 -41.62 -17.24 3.77
C LYS A 311 -41.50 -15.78 3.25
N THR A 312 -42.08 -14.85 3.97
CA THR A 312 -42.07 -13.40 3.64
C THR A 312 -41.06 -12.63 4.44
N GLU A 313 -40.58 -13.14 5.58
CA GLU A 313 -39.65 -12.47 6.47
C GLU A 313 -38.52 -13.41 6.89
N VAL A 314 -37.31 -12.85 6.99
CA VAL A 314 -36.12 -13.52 7.51
C VAL A 314 -35.70 -12.83 8.81
N THR A 315 -35.62 -13.61 9.88
CA THR A 315 -34.97 -13.17 11.11
C THR A 315 -33.51 -13.66 11.09
N ALA A 316 -32.55 -12.76 11.06
CA ALA A 316 -31.14 -13.08 11.11
C ALA A 316 -30.53 -12.66 12.45
N THR A 317 -29.79 -13.56 13.08
CA THR A 317 -29.03 -13.29 14.31
C THR A 317 -27.57 -13.43 14.02
N ALA A 318 -26.80 -12.34 14.22
CA ALA A 318 -25.36 -12.32 14.13
C ALA A 318 -24.75 -12.37 15.54
N THR A 319 -23.88 -13.35 15.78
CA THR A 319 -23.07 -13.45 17.00
C THR A 319 -21.65 -13.04 16.68
N ILE A 320 -21.11 -12.06 17.41
CA ILE A 320 -19.76 -11.53 17.25
C ILE A 320 -18.94 -11.87 18.49
N GLU A 321 -17.84 -12.62 18.28
CA GLU A 321 -16.87 -12.94 19.34
C GLU A 321 -15.56 -12.17 19.07
N PRO A 322 -15.16 -11.21 19.91
CA PRO A 322 -13.84 -10.61 19.83
C PRO A 322 -12.73 -11.62 20.13
N LEU A 323 -11.69 -11.64 19.29
CA LEU A 323 -10.52 -12.52 19.45
C LEU A 323 -9.32 -11.81 20.05
N VAL A 324 -9.50 -10.52 20.33
CA VAL A 324 -8.50 -9.62 20.90
C VAL A 324 -9.11 -8.91 22.11
N ASN A 325 -8.35 -8.72 23.18
CA ASN A 325 -8.78 -7.89 24.29
C ASN A 325 -8.67 -6.41 23.93
N GLY A 326 -9.73 -5.64 24.12
CA GLY A 326 -9.78 -4.21 23.81
C GLY A 326 -11.21 -3.68 23.75
N THR A 327 -11.33 -2.37 23.62
CA THR A 327 -12.61 -1.69 23.35
C THR A 327 -12.73 -1.55 21.82
N TYR A 328 -13.88 -1.97 21.25
CA TYR A 328 -14.19 -1.88 19.84
C TYR A 328 -15.08 -0.66 19.57
#